data_32d61c384d81b4c93be55eadb7ae5477
#
_entry.id   32d61c384d81b4c93be55eadb7ae5477
#
_cell.length_a   1.000
_cell.length_b   1.000
_cell.length_c   1.000
_cell.angle_alpha   90.00
_cell.angle_beta   90.00
_cell.angle_gamma   90.00
#
_symmetry.space_group_name_H-M   'P 1'
#
loop_
_entity.id
_entity.type
_entity.pdbx_description
1 polymer ?
#
loop_
_entity_poly.entity_id
_entity_poly.type
_entity_poly.pdbx_seq_one_letter_code
_entity_poly.pdbx_strand_id
1 'polypeptide(L)'
;MSQAAERWDLSYTQNRELSWLAFDQRVLEEAADPSVPLMERLRFLSIFTSNLDEFFMVRVGSLTDLALVAPNARENKGGFSPAEQLRRIYAAVVPLVRQRDQVYRELIEALAEHGVADIPYKELKNGEREYVRAWYREAMRPLLMPQIIDPSHPFPHLKNKTLYAAALLREGDKRRLGIVGVPDVVPPILPLPARPGAFVRTEDILAHHLRKIFKIYQIEEQAVVSVTRNADISYDEAMDQEDLDLRAQMTKLLRQRERLAPVRLEMQGEAPALQAMLLRRLRLTAEQSYVCTCPLVLKYAYQLDSLDSALFYPPHAPAYPAWLDREVPMWEQIRQRDVLLFYPYHSMQPFLDLLRQSAADPA
;
A
#
# COMPACT_ATOMS: atom_id res chain seq x y z
N MET A 1 -24.12 30.18 -36.32
CA MET A 1 -25.04 29.09 -35.94
C MET A 1 -24.33 28.24 -34.88
N SER A 2 -24.69 28.44 -33.63
CA SER A 2 -24.14 27.70 -32.48
C SER A 2 -24.76 26.30 -32.51
N GLN A 3 -23.93 25.27 -32.74
CA GLN A 3 -24.33 23.89 -32.43
C GLN A 3 -24.52 23.79 -30.91
N ALA A 4 -25.77 23.72 -30.47
CA ALA A 4 -26.09 23.30 -29.12
C ALA A 4 -25.56 21.90 -28.99
N ALA A 5 -24.47 21.74 -28.23
CA ALA A 5 -23.98 20.42 -27.84
C ALA A 5 -25.16 19.69 -27.17
N GLU A 6 -25.59 18.58 -27.77
CA GLU A 6 -26.54 17.66 -27.14
C GLU A 6 -26.03 17.37 -25.72
N ARG A 7 -26.74 17.86 -24.72
CA ARG A 7 -26.48 17.56 -23.35
C ARG A 7 -26.94 16.11 -23.10
N TRP A 8 -25.98 15.19 -23.12
CA TRP A 8 -26.25 13.82 -22.71
C TRP A 8 -26.88 13.81 -21.31
N ASP A 9 -27.92 13.03 -21.14
CA ASP A 9 -28.41 12.71 -19.78
C ASP A 9 -27.35 11.92 -19.03
N LEU A 10 -26.77 12.52 -18.00
CA LEU A 10 -25.73 11.92 -17.16
C LEU A 10 -26.28 11.40 -15.83
N SER A 11 -27.61 11.38 -15.64
CA SER A 11 -28.26 10.94 -14.40
C SER A 11 -27.94 9.49 -14.03
N TYR A 12 -27.63 8.65 -15.04
CA TYR A 12 -27.21 7.25 -14.87
C TYR A 12 -25.70 7.06 -14.70
N THR A 13 -24.92 8.12 -14.72
CA THR A 13 -23.47 8.07 -14.55
C THR A 13 -23.07 8.48 -13.14
N GLN A 14 -21.93 8.01 -12.69
CA GLN A 14 -21.35 8.44 -11.42
C GLN A 14 -19.93 8.95 -11.60
N ASN A 15 -19.44 9.68 -10.59
CA ASN A 15 -18.06 10.14 -10.57
C ASN A 15 -17.11 8.95 -10.68
N ARG A 16 -16.09 9.07 -11.52
CA ARG A 16 -15.14 8.01 -11.84
C ARG A 16 -14.39 7.50 -10.61
N GLU A 17 -13.99 8.40 -9.71
CA GLU A 17 -13.19 8.03 -8.55
C GLU A 17 -14.04 7.32 -7.48
N LEU A 18 -15.30 7.72 -7.32
CA LEU A 18 -16.25 7.02 -6.45
C LEU A 18 -16.62 5.65 -7.01
N SER A 19 -16.76 5.55 -8.34
CA SER A 19 -16.96 4.26 -9.03
C SER A 19 -15.78 3.31 -8.80
N TRP A 20 -14.55 3.85 -8.82
CA TRP A 20 -13.36 3.05 -8.56
C TRP A 20 -13.33 2.53 -7.10
N LEU A 21 -13.70 3.36 -6.12
CA LEU A 21 -13.83 2.91 -4.73
C LEU A 21 -14.88 1.82 -4.57
N ALA A 22 -16.00 1.88 -5.31
CA ALA A 22 -17.00 0.82 -5.32
C ALA A 22 -16.46 -0.49 -5.94
N PHE A 23 -15.55 -0.41 -6.92
CA PHE A 23 -14.84 -1.57 -7.43
C PHE A 23 -13.92 -2.17 -6.34
N ASP A 24 -13.11 -1.34 -5.66
CA ASP A 24 -12.19 -1.82 -4.64
C ASP A 24 -12.95 -2.38 -3.41
N GLN A 25 -14.14 -1.85 -3.13
CA GLN A 25 -15.05 -2.46 -2.15
C GLN A 25 -15.39 -3.91 -2.49
N ARG A 26 -15.63 -4.23 -3.77
CA ARG A 26 -15.90 -5.64 -4.17
C ARG A 26 -14.69 -6.54 -3.94
N VAL A 27 -13.47 -6.02 -4.08
CA VAL A 27 -12.25 -6.77 -3.69
C VAL A 27 -12.23 -7.04 -2.19
N LEU A 28 -12.69 -6.08 -1.37
CA LEU A 28 -12.82 -6.27 0.06
C LEU A 28 -13.95 -7.26 0.42
N GLU A 29 -15.02 -7.32 -0.36
CA GLU A 29 -16.11 -8.28 -0.20
C GLU A 29 -15.63 -9.72 -0.44
N GLU A 30 -14.73 -9.97 -1.41
CA GLU A 30 -14.08 -11.28 -1.59
C GLU A 30 -13.27 -11.69 -0.34
N ALA A 31 -12.58 -10.72 0.30
CA ALA A 31 -11.91 -10.99 1.57
C ALA A 31 -12.88 -11.34 2.71
N ALA A 32 -14.10 -10.83 2.66
CA ALA A 32 -15.14 -11.06 3.66
C ALA A 32 -15.95 -12.35 3.41
N ASP A 33 -15.95 -12.88 2.17
CA ASP A 33 -16.76 -14.03 1.78
C ASP A 33 -16.25 -15.33 2.42
N PRO A 34 -17.06 -16.01 3.27
CA PRO A 34 -16.65 -17.24 3.93
C PRO A 34 -16.50 -18.43 2.97
N SER A 35 -17.01 -18.36 1.73
CA SER A 35 -16.83 -19.39 0.71
C SER A 35 -15.42 -19.37 0.10
N VAL A 36 -14.66 -18.29 0.27
CA VAL A 36 -13.28 -18.14 -0.19
C VAL A 36 -12.32 -18.74 0.86
N PRO A 37 -11.30 -19.53 0.46
CA PRO A 37 -10.31 -20.08 1.40
C PRO A 37 -9.59 -19.00 2.20
N LEU A 38 -9.29 -19.26 3.48
CA LEU A 38 -8.80 -18.24 4.43
C LEU A 38 -7.53 -17.50 3.97
N MET A 39 -6.56 -18.20 3.39
CA MET A 39 -5.34 -17.55 2.90
C MET A 39 -5.61 -16.68 1.66
N GLU A 40 -6.53 -17.08 0.82
CA GLU A 40 -6.93 -16.26 -0.33
C GLU A 40 -7.71 -15.01 0.13
N ARG A 41 -8.57 -15.13 1.15
CA ARG A 41 -9.22 -13.97 1.79
C ARG A 41 -8.20 -12.97 2.32
N LEU A 42 -7.13 -13.44 2.98
CA LEU A 42 -6.04 -12.58 3.45
C LEU A 42 -5.28 -11.91 2.29
N ARG A 43 -5.10 -12.63 1.17
CA ARG A 43 -4.53 -12.08 -0.07
C ARG A 43 -5.43 -11.01 -0.68
N PHE A 44 -6.75 -11.24 -0.77
CA PHE A 44 -7.70 -10.22 -1.23
C PHE A 44 -7.65 -8.97 -0.36
N LEU A 45 -7.54 -9.12 0.96
CA LEU A 45 -7.37 -7.98 1.86
C LEU A 45 -6.07 -7.21 1.61
N SER A 46 -5.00 -7.92 1.27
CA SER A 46 -3.72 -7.30 0.85
C SER A 46 -3.85 -6.59 -0.49
N ILE A 47 -4.60 -7.15 -1.45
CA ILE A 47 -4.89 -6.51 -2.76
C ILE A 47 -5.69 -5.23 -2.54
N PHE A 48 -6.78 -5.28 -1.78
CA PHE A 48 -7.57 -4.10 -1.41
C PHE A 48 -6.69 -2.98 -0.85
N THR A 49 -5.84 -3.31 0.13
CA THR A 49 -4.94 -2.33 0.77
C THR A 49 -3.96 -1.73 -0.24
N SER A 50 -3.38 -2.55 -1.12
CA SER A 50 -2.43 -2.09 -2.14
C SER A 50 -3.10 -1.23 -3.21
N ASN A 51 -4.32 -1.60 -3.63
CA ASN A 51 -5.13 -0.85 -4.58
C ASN A 51 -5.48 0.53 -4.02
N LEU A 52 -5.93 0.58 -2.76
CA LEU A 52 -6.26 1.83 -2.10
C LEU A 52 -5.04 2.75 -1.98
N ASP A 53 -3.86 2.19 -1.69
CA ASP A 53 -2.60 2.93 -1.68
C ASP A 53 -2.28 3.56 -3.04
N GLU A 54 -2.41 2.78 -4.11
CA GLU A 54 -2.15 3.28 -5.47
C GLU A 54 -3.18 4.33 -5.88
N PHE A 55 -4.45 4.13 -5.54
CA PHE A 55 -5.50 5.12 -5.74
C PHE A 55 -5.17 6.46 -5.09
N PHE A 56 -4.72 6.45 -3.83
CA PHE A 56 -4.30 7.67 -3.14
C PHE A 56 -3.07 8.29 -3.78
N MET A 57 -2.09 7.49 -4.15
CA MET A 57 -0.88 7.97 -4.81
C MET A 57 -1.16 8.66 -6.14
N VAL A 58 -1.95 8.02 -6.99
CA VAL A 58 -2.14 8.47 -8.38
C VAL A 58 -3.35 9.38 -8.50
N ARG A 59 -4.54 8.89 -8.10
CA ARG A 59 -5.81 9.61 -8.35
C ARG A 59 -6.02 10.77 -7.39
N VAL A 60 -5.88 10.51 -6.09
CA VAL A 60 -6.04 11.55 -5.07
C VAL A 60 -4.90 12.56 -5.17
N GLY A 61 -3.69 12.10 -5.51
CA GLY A 61 -2.55 12.96 -5.81
C GLY A 61 -2.86 13.94 -6.92
N SER A 62 -3.24 13.44 -8.10
CA SER A 62 -3.60 14.28 -9.27
C SER A 62 -4.77 15.22 -8.99
N LEU A 63 -5.79 14.77 -8.25
CA LEU A 63 -6.91 15.64 -7.85
C LEU A 63 -6.48 16.73 -6.87
N THR A 64 -5.51 16.45 -6.00
CA THR A 64 -4.95 17.45 -5.07
C THR A 64 -4.22 18.53 -5.84
N ASP A 65 -3.42 18.17 -6.84
CA ASP A 65 -2.76 19.13 -7.72
C ASP A 65 -3.79 19.93 -8.55
N LEU A 66 -4.80 19.26 -9.08
CA LEU A 66 -5.86 19.92 -9.85
C LEU A 66 -6.64 20.92 -8.99
N ALA A 67 -6.87 20.63 -7.72
CA ALA A 67 -7.53 21.55 -6.80
C ALA A 67 -6.73 22.84 -6.58
N LEU A 68 -5.40 22.81 -6.73
CA LEU A 68 -4.53 23.99 -6.61
C LEU A 68 -4.47 24.78 -7.91
N VAL A 69 -4.36 24.10 -9.07
CA VAL A 69 -4.14 24.80 -10.37
C VAL A 69 -5.43 25.17 -11.08
N ALA A 70 -6.50 24.42 -10.88
CA ALA A 70 -7.81 24.63 -11.54
C ALA A 70 -8.99 24.37 -10.58
N PRO A 71 -9.12 25.14 -9.47
CA PRO A 71 -10.11 24.88 -8.42
C PRO A 71 -11.56 24.92 -8.91
N ASN A 72 -11.83 25.63 -9.99
CA ASN A 72 -13.18 25.78 -10.59
C ASN A 72 -13.46 24.75 -11.70
N ALA A 73 -12.50 23.89 -12.04
CA ALA A 73 -12.73 22.81 -12.99
C ALA A 73 -13.90 21.92 -12.52
N ARG A 74 -14.66 21.40 -13.50
CA ARG A 74 -15.77 20.49 -13.22
C ARG A 74 -15.54 19.19 -13.98
N GLU A 75 -15.64 18.08 -13.29
CA GLU A 75 -15.60 16.78 -13.96
C GLU A 75 -16.90 16.54 -14.75
N ASN A 76 -16.85 15.71 -15.78
CA ASN A 76 -17.89 15.60 -16.79
C ASN A 76 -19.01 14.60 -16.48
N LYS A 77 -19.04 13.97 -15.33
CA LYS A 77 -20.05 12.97 -14.92
C LYS A 77 -20.99 13.52 -13.85
N GLY A 78 -20.46 13.85 -12.67
CA GLY A 78 -21.23 14.42 -11.55
C GLY A 78 -21.17 15.94 -11.45
N GLY A 79 -20.31 16.60 -12.25
CA GLY A 79 -20.12 18.05 -12.20
C GLY A 79 -19.39 18.56 -10.97
N PHE A 80 -18.70 17.67 -10.22
CA PHE A 80 -18.01 18.03 -8.99
C PHE A 80 -16.73 18.81 -9.26
N SER A 81 -16.41 19.78 -8.39
CA SER A 81 -15.09 20.42 -8.37
C SER A 81 -14.05 19.45 -7.82
N PRO A 82 -12.72 19.67 -8.06
CA PRO A 82 -11.68 18.83 -7.48
C PRO A 82 -11.76 18.75 -5.96
N ALA A 83 -12.00 19.87 -5.27
CA ALA A 83 -12.15 19.90 -3.82
C ALA A 83 -13.37 19.09 -3.33
N GLU A 84 -14.48 19.14 -4.08
CA GLU A 84 -15.68 18.36 -3.75
C GLU A 84 -15.45 16.87 -3.97
N GLN A 85 -14.76 16.47 -5.04
CA GLN A 85 -14.37 15.08 -5.28
C GLN A 85 -13.49 14.57 -4.15
N LEU A 86 -12.43 15.30 -3.75
CA LEU A 86 -11.55 14.92 -2.65
C LEU A 86 -12.32 14.71 -1.35
N ARG A 87 -13.20 15.63 -0.96
CA ARG A 87 -14.03 15.49 0.24
C ARG A 87 -14.90 14.24 0.20
N ARG A 88 -15.55 13.96 -0.95
CA ARG A 88 -16.37 12.75 -1.14
C ARG A 88 -15.54 11.48 -1.07
N ILE A 89 -14.34 11.46 -1.65
CA ILE A 89 -13.40 10.35 -1.62
C ILE A 89 -12.99 10.06 -0.17
N TYR A 90 -12.52 11.07 0.58
CA TYR A 90 -12.10 10.87 1.96
C TYR A 90 -13.24 10.31 2.82
N ALA A 91 -14.46 10.83 2.66
CA ALA A 91 -15.64 10.34 3.37
C ALA A 91 -16.00 8.89 2.98
N ALA A 92 -15.91 8.53 1.69
CA ALA A 92 -16.23 7.19 1.20
C ALA A 92 -15.21 6.13 1.65
N VAL A 93 -13.95 6.50 1.89
CA VAL A 93 -12.90 5.58 2.36
C VAL A 93 -13.07 5.20 3.83
N VAL A 94 -13.67 6.05 4.68
CA VAL A 94 -13.84 5.77 6.12
C VAL A 94 -14.53 4.42 6.41
N PRO A 95 -15.70 4.12 5.83
CA PRO A 95 -16.33 2.83 6.05
C PRO A 95 -15.52 1.65 5.51
N LEU A 96 -14.80 1.81 4.39
CA LEU A 96 -13.96 0.77 3.81
C LEU A 96 -12.79 0.40 4.74
N VAL A 97 -12.13 1.39 5.33
CA VAL A 97 -11.06 1.15 6.31
C VAL A 97 -11.58 0.41 7.54
N ARG A 98 -12.77 0.78 8.04
CA ARG A 98 -13.39 0.07 9.17
C ARG A 98 -13.74 -1.38 8.84
N GLN A 99 -14.30 -1.62 7.66
CA GLN A 99 -14.62 -2.96 7.18
C GLN A 99 -13.34 -3.80 7.00
N ARG A 100 -12.27 -3.24 6.42
CA ARG A 100 -10.96 -3.87 6.30
C ARG A 100 -10.45 -4.33 7.67
N ASP A 101 -10.50 -3.45 8.66
CA ASP A 101 -10.01 -3.72 10.01
C ASP A 101 -10.80 -4.83 10.69
N GLN A 102 -12.12 -4.88 10.47
CA GLN A 102 -12.98 -5.94 10.97
C GLN A 102 -12.65 -7.28 10.30
N VAL A 103 -12.63 -7.32 8.97
CA VAL A 103 -12.31 -8.52 8.19
C VAL A 103 -10.91 -9.07 8.56
N TYR A 104 -9.92 -8.19 8.73
CA TYR A 104 -8.59 -8.62 9.16
C TYR A 104 -8.64 -9.33 10.52
N ARG A 105 -9.33 -8.79 11.49
CA ARG A 105 -9.44 -9.38 12.83
C ARG A 105 -10.07 -10.76 12.78
N GLU A 106 -11.20 -10.89 12.07
CA GLU A 106 -11.89 -12.17 11.89
C GLU A 106 -11.00 -13.21 11.20
N LEU A 107 -10.25 -12.78 10.18
CA LEU A 107 -9.34 -13.66 9.43
C LEU A 107 -8.16 -14.14 10.30
N ILE A 108 -7.52 -13.28 11.07
CA ILE A 108 -6.39 -13.67 11.92
C ILE A 108 -6.84 -14.60 13.04
N GLU A 109 -8.03 -14.40 13.61
CA GLU A 109 -8.62 -15.31 14.58
C GLU A 109 -8.89 -16.69 13.96
N ALA A 110 -9.51 -16.75 12.78
CA ALA A 110 -9.74 -18.01 12.09
C ALA A 110 -8.45 -18.71 11.65
N LEU A 111 -7.46 -17.97 11.15
CA LEU A 111 -6.15 -18.51 10.75
C LEU A 111 -5.37 -19.09 11.93
N ALA A 112 -5.54 -18.52 13.13
CA ALA A 112 -4.89 -19.02 14.34
C ALA A 112 -5.36 -20.45 14.70
N GLU A 113 -6.62 -20.81 14.39
CA GLU A 113 -7.14 -22.18 14.55
C GLU A 113 -6.40 -23.19 13.63
N HIS A 114 -5.87 -22.72 12.51
CA HIS A 114 -5.06 -23.48 11.56
C HIS A 114 -3.54 -23.34 11.79
N GLY A 115 -3.14 -22.74 12.91
CA GLY A 115 -1.73 -22.60 13.29
C GLY A 115 -1.01 -21.39 12.68
N VAL A 116 -1.69 -20.56 11.87
CA VAL A 116 -1.12 -19.32 11.32
C VAL A 116 -1.49 -18.16 12.24
N ALA A 117 -0.54 -17.66 13.01
CA ALA A 117 -0.83 -16.70 14.07
C ALA A 117 0.10 -15.47 14.08
N ASP A 118 -0.49 -14.28 13.99
CA ASP A 118 0.19 -13.00 14.26
C ASP A 118 0.25 -12.77 15.77
N ILE A 119 1.45 -12.88 16.35
CA ILE A 119 1.64 -12.79 17.79
C ILE A 119 2.13 -11.38 18.16
N PRO A 120 1.34 -10.58 18.86
CA PRO A 120 1.80 -9.30 19.39
C PRO A 120 3.03 -9.50 20.29
N TYR A 121 4.02 -8.60 20.19
CA TYR A 121 5.25 -8.70 20.97
C TYR A 121 5.01 -8.89 22.48
N LYS A 122 3.99 -8.25 23.04
CA LYS A 122 3.61 -8.33 24.46
C LYS A 122 3.16 -9.76 24.88
N GLU A 123 2.68 -10.56 23.93
CA GLU A 123 2.14 -11.92 24.15
C GLU A 123 3.19 -13.04 23.95
N LEU A 124 4.40 -12.67 23.55
CA LEU A 124 5.51 -13.61 23.39
C LEU A 124 5.85 -14.30 24.72
N LYS A 125 6.06 -15.61 24.67
CA LYS A 125 6.61 -16.41 25.78
C LYS A 125 8.09 -16.06 26.01
N ASN A 126 8.65 -16.44 27.17
CA ASN A 126 10.01 -16.03 27.54
C ASN A 126 11.07 -16.40 26.49
N GLY A 127 11.11 -17.66 26.02
CA GLY A 127 12.09 -18.11 25.01
C GLY A 127 11.87 -17.40 23.63
N GLU A 128 10.60 -17.21 23.21
CA GLU A 128 10.28 -16.48 22.00
C GLU A 128 10.73 -15.01 22.11
N ARG A 129 10.52 -14.40 23.27
CA ARG A 129 10.93 -13.02 23.55
C ARG A 129 12.46 -12.86 23.52
N GLU A 130 13.21 -13.84 24.02
CA GLU A 130 14.67 -13.85 23.94
C GLU A 130 15.15 -13.96 22.49
N TYR A 131 14.54 -14.84 21.71
CA TYR A 131 14.81 -14.98 20.28
C TYR A 131 14.57 -13.67 19.52
N VAL A 132 13.39 -13.08 19.67
CA VAL A 132 13.03 -11.81 19.00
C VAL A 132 13.95 -10.65 19.44
N ARG A 133 14.36 -10.61 20.73
CA ARG A 133 15.32 -9.61 21.23
C ARG A 133 16.72 -9.79 20.63
N ALA A 134 17.18 -11.01 20.46
CA ALA A 134 18.46 -11.31 19.83
C ALA A 134 18.42 -10.85 18.38
N TRP A 135 17.40 -11.25 17.63
CA TRP A 135 17.21 -10.84 16.25
C TRP A 135 17.13 -9.30 16.11
N TYR A 136 16.34 -8.63 16.95
CA TYR A 136 16.27 -7.15 16.93
C TYR A 136 17.65 -6.52 17.12
N ARG A 137 18.44 -7.00 18.09
CA ARG A 137 19.76 -6.45 18.41
C ARG A 137 20.77 -6.64 17.27
N GLU A 138 20.72 -7.79 16.61
CA GLU A 138 21.72 -8.22 15.64
C GLU A 138 21.35 -7.78 14.21
N ALA A 139 20.10 -7.96 13.81
CA ALA A 139 19.66 -7.73 12.44
C ALA A 139 19.01 -6.35 12.22
N MET A 140 18.19 -5.85 13.15
CA MET A 140 17.40 -4.66 12.91
C MET A 140 18.03 -3.39 13.51
N ARG A 141 18.45 -3.43 14.78
CA ARG A 141 18.93 -2.24 15.50
C ARG A 141 20.08 -1.48 14.80
N PRO A 142 21.08 -2.15 14.20
CA PRO A 142 22.18 -1.45 13.50
C PRO A 142 21.73 -0.62 12.29
N LEU A 143 20.56 -0.92 11.74
CA LEU A 143 19.99 -0.26 10.55
C LEU A 143 19.07 0.91 10.90
N LEU A 144 18.75 1.09 12.19
CA LEU A 144 17.80 2.11 12.61
C LEU A 144 18.42 3.50 12.58
N MET A 145 17.68 4.46 12.04
CA MET A 145 18.02 5.88 12.01
C MET A 145 16.95 6.69 12.79
N PRO A 146 16.99 6.70 14.12
CA PRO A 146 16.02 7.45 14.91
C PRO A 146 16.22 8.96 14.73
N GLN A 147 15.13 9.67 14.55
CA GLN A 147 15.12 11.12 14.42
C GLN A 147 14.24 11.75 15.50
N ILE A 148 14.72 12.83 16.10
CA ILE A 148 13.96 13.67 17.03
C ILE A 148 13.72 15.01 16.34
N ILE A 149 12.46 15.35 16.19
CA ILE A 149 12.03 16.53 15.46
C ILE A 149 11.49 17.53 16.47
N ASP A 150 12.13 18.68 16.52
CA ASP A 150 11.69 19.83 17.28
C ASP A 150 11.26 21.00 16.36
N PRO A 151 10.75 22.12 16.90
CA PRO A 151 10.34 23.25 16.09
C PRO A 151 11.44 23.90 15.26
N SER A 152 12.71 23.73 15.63
CA SER A 152 13.87 24.37 14.98
C SER A 152 14.43 23.56 13.81
N HIS A 153 14.04 22.29 13.69
CA HIS A 153 14.50 21.42 12.61
C HIS A 153 13.40 21.21 11.56
N PRO A 154 13.76 21.18 10.27
CA PRO A 154 12.79 20.87 9.22
C PRO A 154 12.25 19.46 9.42
N PHE A 155 10.96 19.26 9.09
CA PHE A 155 10.35 17.94 9.14
C PHE A 155 10.99 17.03 8.07
N PRO A 156 11.43 15.80 8.43
CA PRO A 156 12.06 14.91 7.48
C PRO A 156 11.08 14.49 6.38
N HIS A 157 11.60 14.25 5.20
CA HIS A 157 10.82 13.67 4.14
C HIS A 157 10.54 12.20 4.45
N LEU A 158 9.34 11.90 4.95
CA LEU A 158 8.90 10.51 5.12
C LEU A 158 8.69 9.89 3.74
N LYS A 159 9.36 8.76 3.49
CA LYS A 159 9.23 8.02 2.23
C LYS A 159 7.78 7.53 2.07
N ASN A 160 7.33 7.51 0.83
CA ASN A 160 6.01 7.01 0.47
C ASN A 160 5.85 5.54 0.86
N LYS A 161 4.71 5.18 1.46
CA LYS A 161 4.35 3.81 1.86
C LYS A 161 5.34 3.11 2.81
N THR A 162 6.28 3.82 3.41
CA THR A 162 7.19 3.26 4.41
C THR A 162 6.53 3.31 5.78
N LEU A 163 6.69 2.22 6.55
CA LEU A 163 6.23 2.17 7.93
C LEU A 163 7.23 2.88 8.85
N TYR A 164 6.71 3.71 9.73
CA TYR A 164 7.46 4.39 10.76
C TYR A 164 6.86 4.10 12.13
N ALA A 165 7.69 3.80 13.11
CA ALA A 165 7.28 3.88 14.50
C ALA A 165 7.47 5.33 14.96
N ALA A 166 6.37 5.99 15.31
CA ALA A 166 6.32 7.38 15.74
C ALA A 166 5.95 7.46 17.22
N ALA A 167 6.53 8.43 17.93
CA ALA A 167 6.28 8.66 19.34
C ALA A 167 6.18 10.15 19.68
N LEU A 168 5.24 10.49 20.55
CA LEU A 168 5.20 11.79 21.21
C LEU A 168 6.10 11.74 22.43
N LEU A 169 7.22 12.45 22.36
CA LEU A 169 8.29 12.49 23.35
C LEU A 169 8.13 13.70 24.25
N ARG A 170 8.28 13.52 25.56
CA ARG A 170 8.28 14.60 26.54
C ARG A 170 9.63 14.73 27.23
N GLU A 171 10.10 15.97 27.35
CA GLU A 171 11.28 16.39 28.10
C GLU A 171 10.93 17.63 28.89
N GLY A 172 10.67 17.50 30.19
CA GLY A 172 10.09 18.57 31.01
C GLY A 172 8.73 19.00 30.45
N ASP A 173 8.58 20.28 30.13
CA ASP A 173 7.36 20.85 29.53
C ASP A 173 7.33 20.80 28.00
N LYS A 174 8.41 20.33 27.35
CA LYS A 174 8.53 20.33 25.91
C LYS A 174 8.11 19.00 25.33
N ARG A 175 7.28 19.06 24.28
CA ARG A 175 6.91 17.92 23.47
C ARG A 175 7.69 17.92 22.15
N ARG A 176 8.22 16.75 21.78
CA ARG A 176 8.95 16.51 20.53
C ARG A 176 8.36 15.30 19.81
N LEU A 177 8.65 15.20 18.54
CA LEU A 177 8.27 14.03 17.76
C LEU A 177 9.50 13.14 17.54
N GLY A 178 9.41 11.89 17.98
CA GLY A 178 10.38 10.85 17.66
C GLY A 178 9.86 9.99 16.50
N ILE A 179 10.69 9.77 15.49
CA ILE A 179 10.34 8.91 14.34
C ILE A 179 11.48 7.96 14.02
N VAL A 180 11.14 6.69 13.76
CA VAL A 180 12.08 5.67 13.30
C VAL A 180 11.44 4.88 12.17
N GLY A 181 12.06 4.84 11.00
CA GLY A 181 11.60 4.03 9.87
C GLY A 181 11.88 2.54 10.10
N VAL A 182 10.95 1.69 9.68
CA VAL A 182 11.22 0.24 9.52
C VAL A 182 12.15 0.10 8.32
N PRO A 183 13.34 -0.54 8.47
CA PRO A 183 14.27 -0.67 7.37
C PRO A 183 13.73 -1.58 6.25
N ASP A 184 13.84 -1.16 5.00
CA ASP A 184 13.33 -1.89 3.83
C ASP A 184 13.99 -3.28 3.64
N VAL A 185 15.19 -3.47 4.18
CA VAL A 185 15.97 -4.71 4.05
C VAL A 185 15.62 -5.78 5.07
N VAL A 186 14.83 -5.46 6.11
CA VAL A 186 14.36 -6.47 7.06
C VAL A 186 13.05 -7.09 6.57
N PRO A 187 12.82 -8.40 6.82
CA PRO A 187 11.57 -9.03 6.45
C PRO A 187 10.39 -8.39 7.20
N PRO A 188 9.19 -8.29 6.60
CA PRO A 188 8.03 -7.69 7.26
C PRO A 188 7.52 -8.50 8.46
N ILE A 189 7.82 -9.80 8.50
CA ILE A 189 7.48 -10.71 9.59
C ILE A 189 8.71 -11.50 10.02
N LEU A 190 8.78 -11.83 11.31
CA LEU A 190 9.76 -12.73 11.90
C LEU A 190 9.07 -14.01 12.36
N PRO A 191 9.27 -15.16 11.68
CA PRO A 191 8.73 -16.43 12.11
C PRO A 191 9.25 -16.84 13.50
N LEU A 192 8.43 -17.51 14.29
CA LEU A 192 8.79 -18.03 15.61
C LEU A 192 9.16 -19.53 15.51
N PRO A 193 10.46 -19.91 15.58
CA PRO A 193 10.87 -21.30 15.39
C PRO A 193 10.24 -22.30 16.37
N ALA A 194 9.95 -21.84 17.60
CA ALA A 194 9.31 -22.65 18.63
C ALA A 194 7.80 -22.86 18.42
N ARG A 195 7.19 -22.16 17.46
CA ARG A 195 5.77 -22.20 17.17
C ARG A 195 5.56 -22.09 15.65
N PRO A 196 5.66 -23.23 14.92
CA PRO A 196 5.48 -23.24 13.46
C PRO A 196 4.18 -22.54 13.04
N GLY A 197 4.23 -21.71 12.00
CA GLY A 197 3.10 -20.90 11.53
C GLY A 197 2.88 -19.59 12.30
N ALA A 198 3.43 -19.43 13.50
CA ALA A 198 3.34 -18.17 14.23
C ALA A 198 4.49 -17.22 13.86
N PHE A 199 4.19 -15.93 13.85
CA PHE A 199 5.13 -14.87 13.51
C PHE A 199 4.88 -13.61 14.34
N VAL A 200 5.86 -12.71 14.31
CA VAL A 200 5.76 -11.35 14.87
C VAL A 200 6.03 -10.36 13.74
N ARG A 201 5.21 -9.32 13.64
CA ARG A 201 5.44 -8.26 12.66
C ARG A 201 6.61 -7.37 13.06
N THR A 202 7.42 -7.00 12.06
CA THR A 202 8.65 -6.24 12.29
C THR A 202 8.37 -4.83 12.84
N GLU A 203 7.29 -4.19 12.41
CA GLU A 203 6.85 -2.90 12.95
C GLU A 203 6.42 -2.99 14.43
N ASP A 204 5.84 -4.10 14.87
CA ASP A 204 5.48 -4.32 16.27
C ASP A 204 6.73 -4.51 17.16
N ILE A 205 7.73 -5.23 16.64
CA ILE A 205 9.05 -5.34 17.29
C ILE A 205 9.67 -3.96 17.45
N LEU A 206 9.64 -3.11 16.41
CA LEU A 206 10.18 -1.76 16.46
C LEU A 206 9.43 -0.88 17.47
N ALA A 207 8.10 -0.88 17.40
CA ALA A 207 7.25 -0.10 18.29
C ALA A 207 7.48 -0.46 19.77
N HIS A 208 7.65 -1.75 20.08
CA HIS A 208 8.00 -2.21 21.43
C HIS A 208 9.34 -1.64 21.92
N HIS A 209 10.31 -1.44 21.03
CA HIS A 209 11.65 -0.98 21.39
C HIS A 209 11.79 0.56 21.41
N LEU A 210 10.77 1.35 21.08
CA LEU A 210 10.84 2.81 21.07
C LEU A 210 11.33 3.41 22.41
N ARG A 211 10.90 2.85 23.54
CA ARG A 211 11.37 3.30 24.87
C ARG A 211 12.88 3.13 25.08
N LYS A 212 13.51 2.14 24.45
CA LYS A 212 14.94 1.95 24.48
C LYS A 212 15.70 2.81 23.49
N ILE A 213 15.06 3.14 22.37
CA ILE A 213 15.59 4.03 21.32
C ILE A 213 15.61 5.46 21.86
N PHE A 214 14.48 5.94 22.38
CA PHE A 214 14.33 7.29 22.92
C PHE A 214 14.46 7.36 24.46
N LYS A 215 15.44 6.64 25.00
CA LYS A 215 15.59 6.37 26.45
C LYS A 215 15.65 7.60 27.36
N ILE A 216 16.06 8.77 26.86
CA ILE A 216 16.15 10.01 27.62
C ILE A 216 14.82 10.78 27.67
N TYR A 217 13.82 10.35 26.91
CA TYR A 217 12.50 10.97 26.83
C TYR A 217 11.44 10.07 27.46
N GLN A 218 10.39 10.71 27.99
CA GLN A 218 9.16 10.02 28.33
C GLN A 218 8.28 9.91 27.07
N ILE A 219 7.85 8.71 26.71
CA ILE A 219 6.89 8.49 25.63
C ILE A 219 5.48 8.66 26.19
N GLU A 220 4.74 9.68 25.72
CA GLU A 220 3.35 9.93 26.08
C GLU A 220 2.40 9.09 25.20
N GLU A 221 2.63 9.09 23.91
CA GLU A 221 1.86 8.32 22.91
C GLU A 221 2.81 7.74 21.87
N GLN A 222 2.41 6.61 21.27
CA GLN A 222 3.13 6.01 20.15
C GLN A 222 2.17 5.31 19.20
N ALA A 223 2.53 5.26 17.91
CA ALA A 223 1.80 4.54 16.87
C ALA A 223 2.75 4.11 15.75
N VAL A 224 2.36 3.08 15.01
CA VAL A 224 2.94 2.83 13.68
C VAL A 224 2.20 3.71 12.68
N VAL A 225 2.93 4.41 11.82
CA VAL A 225 2.35 5.35 10.87
C VAL A 225 2.89 5.13 9.47
N SER A 226 2.08 5.45 8.47
CA SER A 226 2.47 5.48 7.06
C SER A 226 1.91 6.73 6.40
N VAL A 227 2.69 7.31 5.49
CA VAL A 227 2.29 8.49 4.72
C VAL A 227 2.21 8.10 3.26
N THR A 228 1.06 8.37 2.63
CA THR A 228 0.92 8.27 1.18
C THR A 228 1.13 9.65 0.58
N ARG A 229 1.95 9.72 -0.48
CA ARG A 229 2.28 10.93 -1.20
C ARG A 229 1.83 10.84 -2.64
N ASN A 230 1.57 11.98 -3.26
CA ASN A 230 1.40 12.05 -4.70
C ASN A 230 2.68 11.50 -5.38
N ALA A 231 2.54 10.56 -6.31
CA ALA A 231 3.65 9.88 -6.98
C ALA A 231 3.69 10.13 -8.49
N ASP A 232 3.01 11.15 -8.98
CA ASP A 232 2.80 11.38 -10.41
C ASP A 232 4.05 11.89 -11.17
N ILE A 233 5.26 11.51 -10.72
CA ILE A 233 6.49 11.76 -11.49
C ILE A 233 7.39 10.55 -11.35
N SER A 234 7.57 9.81 -12.44
CA SER A 234 8.64 8.82 -12.54
C SER A 234 10.00 9.52 -12.47
N TYR A 235 10.88 9.01 -11.62
CA TYR A 235 12.28 9.48 -11.50
C TYR A 235 13.05 9.40 -12.83
N ASP A 236 12.63 8.51 -13.74
CA ASP A 236 13.28 8.25 -15.01
C ASP A 236 13.07 9.38 -16.05
N GLU A 237 11.95 10.09 -16.01
CA GLU A 237 11.72 11.23 -16.93
C GLU A 237 12.56 12.48 -16.60
N ALA A 238 13.18 12.52 -15.43
CA ALA A 238 13.99 13.66 -14.99
C ALA A 238 15.48 13.55 -15.37
N MET A 239 15.95 12.38 -15.81
CA MET A 239 17.36 12.12 -16.09
C MET A 239 17.78 12.28 -17.55
N ASP A 240 16.85 12.37 -18.51
CA ASP A 240 17.19 12.32 -19.96
C ASP A 240 17.57 13.67 -20.59
N GLN A 241 18.01 14.68 -19.84
CA GLN A 241 18.51 15.93 -20.42
C GLN A 241 19.91 16.28 -19.89
N GLU A 242 20.91 15.98 -20.70
CA GLU A 242 22.35 16.14 -20.42
C GLU A 242 22.87 17.59 -20.31
N ASP A 243 22.05 18.64 -20.52
CA ASP A 243 22.53 20.04 -20.61
C ASP A 243 21.70 21.05 -19.84
N LEU A 244 21.42 20.82 -18.54
CA LEU A 244 20.69 21.82 -17.75
C LEU A 244 21.54 22.38 -16.60
N ASP A 245 21.58 23.73 -16.52
CA ASP A 245 22.12 24.53 -15.42
C ASP A 245 21.69 23.95 -14.05
N LEU A 246 22.65 23.67 -13.19
CA LEU A 246 22.48 23.12 -11.84
C LEU A 246 21.40 23.85 -11.02
N ARG A 247 21.26 25.16 -11.24
CA ARG A 247 20.25 26.00 -10.59
C ARG A 247 18.84 25.73 -11.12
N ALA A 248 18.70 25.47 -12.42
CA ALA A 248 17.43 25.06 -13.03
C ALA A 248 17.04 23.66 -12.60
N GLN A 249 18.01 22.73 -12.49
CA GLN A 249 17.80 21.37 -11.95
C GLN A 249 17.38 21.42 -10.49
N MET A 250 18.02 22.20 -9.63
CA MET A 250 17.64 22.37 -8.23
C MET A 250 16.26 23.01 -8.09
N THR A 251 15.92 23.99 -8.92
CA THR A 251 14.58 24.59 -8.92
C THR A 251 13.51 23.59 -9.38
N LYS A 252 13.82 22.76 -10.37
CA LYS A 252 12.96 21.66 -10.85
C LYS A 252 12.77 20.61 -9.75
N LEU A 253 13.85 20.20 -9.08
CA LEU A 253 13.81 19.25 -7.94
C LEU A 253 13.02 19.79 -6.75
N LEU A 254 13.13 21.09 -6.45
CA LEU A 254 12.35 21.71 -5.38
C LEU A 254 10.86 21.76 -5.74
N ARG A 255 10.51 22.11 -6.97
CA ARG A 255 9.13 22.04 -7.48
C ARG A 255 8.59 20.60 -7.51
N GLN A 256 9.44 19.62 -7.85
CA GLN A 256 9.08 18.20 -7.78
C GLN A 256 8.85 17.74 -6.34
N ARG A 257 9.62 18.22 -5.36
CA ARG A 257 9.37 17.93 -3.94
C ARG A 257 8.06 18.53 -3.42
N GLU A 258 7.65 19.67 -3.92
CA GLU A 258 6.33 20.24 -3.62
C GLU A 258 5.19 19.37 -4.21
N ARG A 259 5.41 18.79 -5.39
CA ARG A 259 4.46 17.85 -6.05
C ARG A 259 4.34 16.51 -5.34
N LEU A 260 5.33 16.07 -4.55
CA LEU A 260 5.26 14.90 -3.70
C LEU A 260 4.54 15.19 -2.36
N ALA A 261 3.53 16.05 -2.39
CA ALA A 261 2.78 16.42 -1.20
C ALA A 261 2.12 15.19 -0.54
N PRO A 262 2.09 15.12 0.80
CA PRO A 262 1.32 14.11 1.49
C PRO A 262 -0.16 14.26 1.15
N VAL A 263 -0.83 13.14 0.88
CA VAL A 263 -2.29 13.10 0.58
C VAL A 263 -3.07 12.29 1.62
N ARG A 264 -2.37 11.41 2.38
CA ARG A 264 -2.98 10.56 3.40
C ARG A 264 -1.99 10.24 4.52
N LEU A 265 -2.47 10.21 5.75
CA LEU A 265 -1.81 9.67 6.93
C LEU A 265 -2.60 8.47 7.44
N GLU A 266 -1.98 7.31 7.55
CA GLU A 266 -2.53 6.14 8.24
C GLU A 266 -1.78 5.92 9.55
N MET A 267 -2.51 5.55 10.59
CA MET A 267 -1.97 5.30 11.93
C MET A 267 -2.55 4.00 12.49
N GLN A 268 -1.69 3.11 12.95
CA GLN A 268 -2.12 1.91 13.67
C GLN A 268 -2.11 2.19 15.17
N GLY A 269 -3.30 2.17 15.76
CA GLY A 269 -3.53 2.50 17.18
C GLY A 269 -3.92 3.96 17.42
N GLU A 270 -4.60 4.16 18.53
CA GLU A 270 -5.09 5.49 18.95
C GLU A 270 -3.98 6.29 19.63
N ALA A 271 -3.65 7.44 19.08
CA ALA A 271 -2.65 8.38 19.60
C ALA A 271 -3.02 9.81 19.17
N PRO A 272 -4.06 10.43 19.78
CA PRO A 272 -4.67 11.65 19.28
C PRO A 272 -3.74 12.87 19.33
N ALA A 273 -2.90 13.01 20.36
CA ALA A 273 -1.96 14.13 20.44
C ALA A 273 -0.81 13.98 19.44
N LEU A 274 -0.32 12.75 19.22
CA LEU A 274 0.65 12.42 18.18
C LEU A 274 0.05 12.66 16.78
N GLN A 275 -1.19 12.21 16.53
CA GLN A 275 -1.92 12.45 15.28
C GLN A 275 -2.02 13.94 14.98
N ALA A 276 -2.47 14.76 15.94
CA ALA A 276 -2.59 16.20 15.77
C ALA A 276 -1.23 16.86 15.46
N MET A 277 -0.14 16.36 16.04
CA MET A 277 1.21 16.84 15.75
C MET A 277 1.64 16.47 14.33
N LEU A 278 1.42 15.21 13.90
CA LEU A 278 1.76 14.74 12.56
C LEU A 278 0.97 15.48 11.49
N LEU A 279 -0.35 15.66 11.65
CA LEU A 279 -1.20 16.40 10.72
C LEU A 279 -0.69 17.82 10.48
N ARG A 280 -0.33 18.53 11.55
CA ARG A 280 0.25 19.88 11.43
C ARG A 280 1.57 19.89 10.68
N ARG A 281 2.45 18.90 10.95
CA ARG A 281 3.78 18.82 10.30
C ARG A 281 3.69 18.42 8.84
N LEU A 282 2.75 17.56 8.50
CA LEU A 282 2.48 17.10 7.14
C LEU A 282 1.57 18.06 6.35
N ARG A 283 0.99 19.07 7.00
CA ARG A 283 -0.02 19.99 6.42
C ARG A 283 -1.25 19.24 5.90
N LEU A 284 -1.67 18.20 6.61
CA LEU A 284 -2.87 17.43 6.34
C LEU A 284 -4.03 17.89 7.24
N THR A 285 -5.25 17.67 6.76
CA THR A 285 -6.48 17.83 7.54
C THR A 285 -6.87 16.54 8.26
N ALA A 286 -7.80 16.60 9.20
CA ALA A 286 -8.29 15.41 9.89
C ALA A 286 -8.96 14.40 8.94
N GLU A 287 -9.61 14.86 7.87
CA GLU A 287 -10.26 14.02 6.86
C GLU A 287 -9.26 13.16 6.06
N GLN A 288 -8.00 13.57 6.02
CA GLN A 288 -6.91 12.88 5.33
C GLN A 288 -6.17 11.86 6.23
N SER A 289 -6.69 11.62 7.44
CA SER A 289 -6.08 10.70 8.39
C SER A 289 -7.02 9.57 8.77
N TYR A 290 -6.50 8.34 8.75
CA TYR A 290 -7.23 7.12 9.11
C TYR A 290 -6.51 6.42 10.25
N VAL A 291 -7.24 6.20 11.35
CA VAL A 291 -6.79 5.38 12.48
C VAL A 291 -7.28 3.96 12.25
N CYS A 292 -6.36 3.03 12.19
CA CYS A 292 -6.55 1.64 11.86
C CYS A 292 -6.24 0.74 13.05
N THR A 293 -6.93 -0.38 13.17
CA THR A 293 -6.61 -1.42 14.16
C THR A 293 -5.81 -2.57 13.55
N CYS A 294 -5.93 -2.80 12.24
CA CYS A 294 -5.13 -3.77 11.52
C CYS A 294 -3.75 -3.20 11.12
N PRO A 295 -2.79 -4.05 10.70
CA PRO A 295 -1.53 -3.61 10.11
C PRO A 295 -1.75 -2.73 8.88
N LEU A 296 -0.90 -1.70 8.73
CA LEU A 296 -1.03 -0.76 7.61
C LEU A 296 -0.55 -1.35 6.27
N VAL A 297 0.32 -2.37 6.31
CA VAL A 297 0.85 -3.06 5.13
C VAL A 297 0.61 -4.56 5.28
N LEU A 298 -0.11 -5.17 4.34
CA LEU A 298 -0.49 -6.58 4.38
C LEU A 298 0.27 -7.46 3.39
N LYS A 299 1.31 -6.94 2.73
CA LYS A 299 2.12 -7.70 1.75
C LYS A 299 2.76 -8.96 2.32
N TYR A 300 2.92 -9.05 3.63
CA TYR A 300 3.43 -10.25 4.28
C TYR A 300 2.51 -11.47 4.09
N ALA A 301 1.22 -11.27 3.75
CA ALA A 301 0.29 -12.34 3.43
C ALA A 301 0.81 -13.29 2.34
N TYR A 302 1.61 -12.78 1.40
CA TYR A 302 2.26 -13.59 0.35
C TYR A 302 3.50 -14.35 0.81
N GLN A 303 3.98 -14.10 2.03
CA GLN A 303 5.13 -14.79 2.63
C GLN A 303 4.69 -15.86 3.66
N LEU A 304 3.38 -15.92 3.92
CA LEU A 304 2.82 -16.93 4.81
C LEU A 304 2.60 -18.21 4.05
N ASP A 305 3.35 -19.24 4.42
CA ASP A 305 3.15 -20.60 3.96
C ASP A 305 2.30 -21.35 4.99
N SER A 306 1.36 -22.14 4.53
CA SER A 306 0.60 -23.07 5.36
C SER A 306 0.76 -24.48 4.81
N LEU A 307 0.90 -25.45 5.71
CA LEU A 307 0.90 -26.87 5.38
C LEU A 307 -0.51 -27.38 5.04
N ASP A 308 -1.53 -26.61 5.40
CA ASP A 308 -2.93 -26.94 5.13
C ASP A 308 -3.35 -26.40 3.75
N SER A 309 -3.43 -27.28 2.78
CA SER A 309 -3.85 -26.94 1.40
C SER A 309 -5.30 -26.49 1.31
N ALA A 310 -6.14 -26.79 2.31
CA ALA A 310 -7.54 -26.34 2.34
C ALA A 310 -7.68 -24.82 2.52
N LEU A 311 -6.63 -24.16 2.99
CA LEU A 311 -6.59 -22.71 3.14
C LEU A 311 -6.37 -21.94 1.82
N PHE A 312 -6.11 -22.64 0.74
CA PHE A 312 -5.82 -22.07 -0.58
C PHE A 312 -6.76 -22.64 -1.65
N TYR A 313 -6.91 -21.90 -2.75
CA TYR A 313 -7.46 -22.52 -3.95
C TYR A 313 -6.51 -23.59 -4.49
N PRO A 314 -7.04 -24.67 -5.07
CA PRO A 314 -6.19 -25.65 -5.74
C PRO A 314 -5.40 -24.96 -6.87
N PRO A 315 -4.11 -25.33 -7.07
CA PRO A 315 -3.32 -24.75 -8.13
C PRO A 315 -3.95 -25.02 -9.49
N HIS A 316 -4.12 -23.95 -10.27
CA HIS A 316 -4.62 -24.06 -11.64
C HIS A 316 -3.46 -24.25 -12.61
N ALA A 317 -3.46 -25.38 -13.35
CA ALA A 317 -2.52 -25.61 -14.42
C ALA A 317 -3.09 -25.05 -15.74
N PRO A 318 -2.46 -24.03 -16.36
CA PRO A 318 -2.93 -23.49 -17.62
C PRO A 318 -2.95 -24.56 -18.72
N ALA A 319 -4.08 -24.70 -19.41
CA ALA A 319 -4.24 -25.68 -20.47
C ALA A 319 -3.67 -25.18 -21.80
N TYR A 320 -2.99 -26.05 -22.56
CA TYR A 320 -2.69 -25.73 -23.95
C TYR A 320 -4.02 -25.75 -24.74
N PRO A 321 -4.30 -24.70 -25.57
CA PRO A 321 -5.57 -24.65 -26.30
C PRO A 321 -5.79 -25.85 -27.18
N ALA A 322 -6.92 -26.54 -27.05
CA ALA A 322 -7.22 -27.78 -27.79
C ALA A 322 -7.34 -27.60 -29.32
N TRP A 323 -7.55 -26.35 -29.74
CA TRP A 323 -7.66 -26.01 -31.18
C TRP A 323 -6.33 -25.62 -31.83
N LEU A 324 -5.24 -25.62 -31.08
CA LEU A 324 -3.88 -25.41 -31.59
C LEU A 324 -3.13 -26.71 -31.65
N ASP A 325 -2.46 -26.95 -32.78
CA ASP A 325 -1.61 -28.11 -32.97
C ASP A 325 -0.16 -27.77 -32.55
N ARG A 326 0.43 -28.58 -31.68
CA ARG A 326 1.80 -28.38 -31.18
C ARG A 326 2.87 -28.71 -32.24
N GLU A 327 2.53 -29.56 -33.23
CA GLU A 327 3.44 -29.97 -34.28
C GLU A 327 3.47 -28.98 -35.45
N VAL A 328 2.49 -28.08 -35.56
CA VAL A 328 2.39 -27.07 -36.59
C VAL A 328 2.95 -25.73 -36.10
N PRO A 329 3.88 -25.10 -36.85
CA PRO A 329 4.40 -23.82 -36.49
C PRO A 329 3.31 -22.79 -36.22
N MET A 330 3.48 -21.94 -35.15
CA MET A 330 2.45 -20.99 -34.74
C MET A 330 2.12 -19.97 -35.84
N TRP A 331 3.11 -19.53 -36.64
CA TRP A 331 2.90 -18.57 -37.71
C TRP A 331 2.02 -19.18 -38.85
N GLU A 332 2.09 -20.48 -39.10
CA GLU A 332 1.21 -21.14 -40.06
C GLU A 332 -0.23 -21.19 -39.59
N GLN A 333 -0.43 -21.45 -38.31
CA GLN A 333 -1.77 -21.47 -37.69
C GLN A 333 -2.39 -20.06 -37.66
N ILE A 334 -1.60 -19.01 -37.36
CA ILE A 334 -2.05 -17.63 -37.38
C ILE A 334 -2.41 -17.15 -38.78
N ARG A 335 -1.74 -17.64 -39.83
CA ARG A 335 -2.10 -17.34 -41.24
C ARG A 335 -3.47 -17.91 -41.62
N GLN A 336 -3.90 -18.99 -40.98
CA GLN A 336 -5.18 -19.64 -41.28
C GLN A 336 -6.33 -18.98 -40.52
N ARG A 337 -6.08 -18.50 -39.31
CA ARG A 337 -7.09 -17.84 -38.45
C ARG A 337 -6.44 -17.06 -37.34
N ASP A 338 -7.18 -16.07 -36.79
CA ASP A 338 -6.80 -15.40 -35.56
C ASP A 338 -6.74 -16.34 -34.38
N VAL A 339 -5.74 -16.20 -33.54
CA VAL A 339 -5.54 -17.01 -32.33
C VAL A 339 -5.75 -16.15 -31.11
N LEU A 340 -6.83 -16.39 -30.37
CA LEU A 340 -7.11 -15.75 -29.10
C LEU A 340 -6.66 -16.63 -27.94
N LEU A 341 -5.77 -16.14 -27.09
CA LEU A 341 -5.36 -16.81 -25.86
C LEU A 341 -5.96 -16.08 -24.65
N PHE A 342 -6.54 -16.85 -23.74
CA PHE A 342 -7.22 -16.32 -22.56
C PHE A 342 -6.43 -16.70 -21.28
N TYR A 343 -5.62 -15.78 -20.82
CA TYR A 343 -4.81 -15.95 -19.60
C TYR A 343 -5.63 -15.67 -18.34
N PRO A 344 -5.32 -16.36 -17.23
CA PRO A 344 -4.31 -17.41 -17.00
C PRO A 344 -4.76 -18.82 -17.36
N TYR A 345 -5.93 -19.02 -17.97
CA TYR A 345 -6.51 -20.33 -18.22
C TYR A 345 -5.82 -21.05 -19.38
N HIS A 346 -5.39 -20.33 -20.41
CA HIS A 346 -4.55 -20.88 -21.46
C HIS A 346 -3.07 -20.71 -21.13
N SER A 347 -2.28 -21.72 -21.54
CA SER A 347 -0.83 -21.70 -21.44
C SER A 347 -0.22 -20.56 -22.25
N MET A 348 0.84 -19.93 -21.74
CA MET A 348 1.69 -18.99 -22.48
C MET A 348 2.52 -19.68 -23.58
N GLN A 349 2.58 -21.02 -23.59
CA GLN A 349 3.48 -21.75 -24.49
C GLN A 349 3.27 -21.43 -25.97
N PRO A 350 2.05 -21.32 -26.52
CA PRO A 350 1.85 -20.92 -27.93
C PRO A 350 2.49 -19.58 -28.28
N PHE A 351 2.39 -18.59 -27.37
CA PHE A 351 3.02 -17.28 -27.58
C PHE A 351 4.56 -17.36 -27.51
N LEU A 352 5.09 -18.13 -26.57
CA LEU A 352 6.53 -18.35 -26.46
C LEU A 352 7.10 -19.10 -27.69
N ASP A 353 6.33 -20.05 -28.22
CA ASP A 353 6.71 -20.79 -29.42
C ASP A 353 6.70 -19.88 -30.66
N LEU A 354 5.71 -18.98 -30.79
CA LEU A 354 5.71 -17.94 -31.82
C LEU A 354 6.96 -17.07 -31.74
N LEU A 355 7.32 -16.58 -30.56
CA LEU A 355 8.54 -15.76 -30.38
C LEU A 355 9.81 -16.50 -30.74
N ARG A 356 9.94 -17.78 -30.33
CA ARG A 356 11.12 -18.60 -30.66
C ARG A 356 11.21 -18.88 -32.17
N GLN A 357 10.08 -19.18 -32.81
CA GLN A 357 10.02 -19.41 -34.26
C GLN A 357 10.35 -18.12 -35.02
N SER A 358 9.80 -16.97 -34.60
CA SER A 358 10.11 -15.68 -35.22
C SER A 358 11.57 -15.26 -35.02
N ALA A 359 12.17 -15.57 -33.86
CA ALA A 359 13.58 -15.29 -33.61
C ALA A 359 14.53 -16.20 -34.45
N ALA A 360 14.06 -17.36 -34.91
CA ALA A 360 14.81 -18.28 -35.77
C ALA A 360 14.59 -18.01 -37.26
N ASP A 361 13.63 -17.17 -37.64
CA ASP A 361 13.35 -16.78 -39.02
C ASP A 361 14.42 -15.82 -39.54
N PRO A 362 15.14 -16.12 -40.62
CA PRO A 362 16.17 -15.26 -41.18
C PRO A 362 15.63 -14.04 -41.97
N ALA A 363 14.30 -13.95 -42.19
CA ALA A 363 13.65 -12.82 -42.84
C ALA A 363 13.19 -11.81 -41.82
#